data_4641b6e60dc3a86ca221a3f1217af9a4
#
_entry.id   4641b6e60dc3a86ca221a3f1217af9a4
#
_cell.length_a   1.000
_cell.length_b   1.000
_cell.length_c   1.000
_cell.angle_alpha   90.00
_cell.angle_beta   90.00
_cell.angle_gamma   90.00
#
_symmetry.space_group_name_H-M   'P 1'
#
loop_
_entity.id
_entity.type
_entity.pdbx_description
1 polymer ?
#
loop_
_entity_poly.entity_id
_entity_poly.type
_entity_poly.pdbx_seq_one_letter_code
_entity_poly.pdbx_strand_id
1 'polypeptide(L)' 'MPLDQKQAAQLKRFGANVRRERTARRLTQEKLAELVDLNPRTVQKIEAGQVNILLTTVLRIQRSLRCSWEELLGKG' A
#
# COMPACT_ATOMS: atom_id res chain seq x y z
N MET A 1 3.76 20.03 -1.35
CA MET A 1 5.15 19.92 -1.77
C MET A 1 5.30 18.76 -2.75
N PRO A 2 5.87 19.02 -3.93
CA PRO A 2 6.03 17.92 -4.88
C PRO A 2 7.06 16.90 -4.37
N LEU A 3 6.83 15.64 -4.70
CA LEU A 3 7.73 14.56 -4.35
C LEU A 3 8.91 14.56 -5.31
N ASP A 4 10.11 14.27 -4.80
CA ASP A 4 11.26 14.06 -5.68
C ASP A 4 11.18 12.64 -6.29
N GLN A 5 12.13 12.33 -7.19
CA GLN A 5 12.13 11.05 -7.89
C GLN A 5 12.31 9.86 -6.94
N LYS A 6 13.12 10.02 -5.90
CA LYS A 6 13.32 8.95 -4.93
C LYS A 6 12.06 8.67 -4.16
N GLN A 7 11.37 9.73 -3.74
CA GLN A 7 10.11 9.58 -3.00
C GLN A 7 9.03 8.95 -3.88
N ALA A 8 8.94 9.39 -5.14
CA ALA A 8 8.00 8.81 -6.08
C ALA A 8 8.29 7.32 -6.31
N ALA A 9 9.57 6.95 -6.44
CA ALA A 9 9.96 5.55 -6.59
C ALA A 9 9.62 4.73 -5.34
N GLN A 10 9.79 5.32 -4.16
CA GLN A 10 9.44 4.66 -2.90
C GLN A 10 7.94 4.39 -2.81
N LEU A 11 7.11 5.34 -3.24
CA LEU A 11 5.67 5.14 -3.24
C LEU A 11 5.25 4.05 -4.22
N LYS A 12 5.86 3.99 -5.39
CA LYS A 12 5.58 2.93 -6.35
C LYS A 12 5.99 1.56 -5.81
N ARG A 13 7.13 1.49 -5.15
CA ARG A 13 7.60 0.23 -4.54
C ARG A 13 6.66 -0.21 -3.44
N PHE A 14 6.28 0.72 -2.56
CA PHE A 14 5.34 0.42 -1.50
C PHE A 14 4.02 -0.09 -2.09
N GLY A 15 3.50 0.60 -3.09
CA GLY A 15 2.25 0.20 -3.74
C GLY A 15 2.34 -1.19 -4.36
N ALA A 16 3.46 -1.49 -5.03
CA ALA A 16 3.69 -2.81 -5.60
C ALA A 16 3.75 -3.88 -4.51
N ASN A 17 4.37 -3.57 -3.38
CA ASN A 17 4.43 -4.50 -2.24
C ASN A 17 3.04 -4.75 -1.65
N VAL A 18 2.24 -3.69 -1.52
CA VAL A 18 0.85 -3.84 -1.05
C VAL A 18 0.07 -4.77 -1.97
N ARG A 19 0.17 -4.54 -3.28
CA ARG A 19 -0.53 -5.38 -4.26
C ARG A 19 -0.08 -6.83 -4.16
N ARG A 20 1.23 -7.07 -4.08
CA ARG A 20 1.77 -8.42 -3.97
C ARG A 20 1.24 -9.12 -2.72
N GLU A 21 1.29 -8.44 -1.57
CA GLU A 21 0.83 -9.03 -0.32
C GLU A 21 -0.68 -9.23 -0.32
N ARG A 22 -1.42 -8.31 -0.93
CA ARG A 22 -2.87 -8.42 -1.07
C ARG A 22 -3.25 -9.62 -1.94
N THR A 23 -2.65 -9.73 -3.12
CA THR A 23 -2.99 -10.81 -4.05
C THR A 23 -2.55 -12.16 -3.52
N ALA A 24 -1.44 -12.23 -2.78
CA ALA A 24 -1.01 -13.47 -2.14
C ALA A 24 -2.05 -13.99 -1.15
N ARG A 25 -2.86 -13.10 -0.58
CA ARG A 25 -3.92 -13.46 0.36
C ARG A 25 -5.29 -13.56 -0.31
N ARG A 26 -5.32 -13.48 -1.66
CA ARG A 26 -6.55 -13.57 -2.46
C ARG A 26 -7.58 -12.51 -2.06
N LEU A 27 -7.10 -11.34 -1.68
CA LEU A 27 -7.97 -10.22 -1.35
C LEU A 27 -8.16 -9.34 -2.58
N THR A 28 -9.38 -8.87 -2.79
CA THR A 28 -9.64 -7.83 -3.79
C THR A 28 -9.25 -6.48 -3.24
N GLN A 29 -9.13 -5.48 -4.11
CA GLN A 29 -8.89 -4.10 -3.66
C GLN A 29 -10.05 -3.61 -2.79
N GLU A 30 -11.28 -3.98 -3.16
CA GLU A 30 -12.46 -3.65 -2.37
C GLU A 30 -12.39 -4.24 -0.96
N LYS A 31 -11.96 -5.50 -0.87
CA LYS A 31 -11.85 -6.17 0.43
C LYS A 31 -10.76 -5.53 1.29
N LEU A 32 -9.62 -5.24 0.70
CA LEU A 32 -8.57 -4.54 1.45
C LEU A 32 -9.06 -3.16 1.91
N ALA A 33 -9.74 -2.43 1.03
CA ALA A 33 -10.28 -1.11 1.37
C ALA A 33 -11.21 -1.21 2.58
N GLU A 34 -12.07 -2.22 2.61
CA GLU A 34 -12.97 -2.47 3.74
C GLU A 34 -12.18 -2.71 5.02
N LEU A 35 -11.14 -3.54 4.95
CA LEU A 35 -10.33 -3.89 6.12
C LEU A 35 -9.57 -2.70 6.70
N VAL A 36 -9.15 -1.77 5.85
CA VAL A 36 -8.35 -0.60 6.27
C VAL A 36 -9.18 0.69 6.34
N ASP A 37 -10.49 0.57 6.14
CA ASP A 37 -11.43 1.70 6.22
C ASP A 37 -11.07 2.80 5.22
N LEU A 38 -10.86 2.40 3.96
CA LEU A 38 -10.57 3.30 2.86
C LEU A 38 -11.54 3.06 1.71
N ASN A 39 -11.64 4.06 0.84
CA ASN A 39 -12.34 3.90 -0.43
C ASN A 39 -11.50 2.99 -1.34
N PRO A 40 -12.13 2.06 -2.10
CA PRO A 40 -11.38 1.21 -3.04
C PRO A 40 -10.54 1.98 -4.04
N ARG A 41 -11.00 3.15 -4.48
CA ARG A 41 -10.22 4.00 -5.38
C ARG A 41 -8.92 4.45 -4.73
N THR A 42 -8.95 4.70 -3.42
CA THR A 42 -7.74 5.05 -2.68
C THR A 42 -6.75 3.89 -2.66
N VAL A 43 -7.24 2.66 -2.48
CA VAL A 43 -6.37 1.48 -2.55
C VAL A 43 -5.75 1.36 -3.93
N GLN A 44 -6.52 1.59 -5.01
CA GLN A 44 -5.99 1.57 -6.36
C GLN A 44 -4.84 2.58 -6.52
N LYS A 45 -5.03 3.79 -6.03
CA LYS A 45 -4.01 4.85 -6.11
C LYS A 45 -2.77 4.50 -5.30
N ILE A 46 -2.95 3.91 -4.13
CA ILE A 46 -1.84 3.46 -3.29
C ILE A 46 -1.02 2.43 -4.04
N GLU A 47 -1.68 1.42 -4.61
CA GLU A 47 -0.99 0.35 -5.33
C GLU A 47 -0.29 0.84 -6.59
N ALA A 48 -0.80 1.91 -7.19
CA ALA A 48 -0.19 2.53 -8.36
C ALA A 48 0.92 3.54 -7.98
N GLY A 49 1.12 3.81 -6.70
CA GLY A 49 2.13 4.76 -6.25
C GLY A 49 1.77 6.21 -6.55
N GLN A 50 0.47 6.51 -6.65
CA GLN A 50 -0.01 7.83 -7.09
C GLN A 50 -0.38 8.76 -5.95
N VAL A 51 -0.27 8.33 -4.71
CA VAL A 51 -0.65 9.15 -3.56
C VAL A 51 0.42 9.10 -2.48
N ASN A 52 0.55 10.21 -1.78
CA ASN A 52 1.36 10.25 -0.57
C ASN A 52 0.49 9.70 0.57
N ILE A 53 1.01 8.73 1.31
CA ILE A 53 0.22 7.94 2.24
C ILE A 53 0.51 8.36 3.66
N LEU A 54 -0.55 8.57 4.44
CA LEU A 54 -0.40 8.84 5.86
C LEU A 54 0.20 7.64 6.57
N LEU A 55 1.04 7.91 7.55
CA LEU A 55 1.66 6.85 8.34
C LEU A 55 0.61 5.95 8.99
N THR A 56 -0.48 6.52 9.50
CA THR A 56 -1.55 5.74 10.11
C THR A 56 -2.17 4.76 9.12
N THR A 57 -2.29 5.16 7.85
CA THR A 57 -2.79 4.27 6.80
C THR A 57 -1.81 3.13 6.54
N VAL A 58 -0.50 3.42 6.50
CA VAL A 58 0.53 2.40 6.33
C VAL A 58 0.44 1.38 7.48
N LEU A 59 0.28 1.84 8.70
CA LEU A 59 0.16 0.97 9.86
C LEU A 59 -1.07 0.06 9.76
N ARG A 60 -2.20 0.60 9.31
CA ARG A 60 -3.42 -0.20 9.12
C ARG A 60 -3.23 -1.26 8.05
N ILE A 61 -2.59 -0.90 6.95
CA ILE A 61 -2.33 -1.85 5.85
C ILE A 61 -1.45 -2.99 6.35
N GLN A 62 -0.37 -2.66 7.02
CA GLN A 62 0.54 -3.68 7.56
C GLN A 62 -0.20 -4.63 8.52
N ARG A 63 -1.02 -4.08 9.40
CA ARG A 63 -1.78 -4.87 10.37
C ARG A 63 -2.80 -5.77 9.67
N SER A 64 -3.50 -5.23 8.67
CA SER A 64 -4.54 -5.97 7.97
C SER A 64 -3.96 -7.09 7.10
N LEU A 65 -2.82 -6.86 6.48
CA LEU A 65 -2.16 -7.87 5.65
C LEU A 65 -1.33 -8.83 6.48
N ARG A 66 -1.01 -8.50 7.73
CA ARG A 66 -0.19 -9.33 8.62
C ARG A 66 1.14 -9.71 7.99
N CYS A 67 1.70 -8.81 7.21
CA CYS A 67 3.01 -9.02 6.62
C CYS A 67 4.07 -8.31 7.48
N SER A 68 5.33 -8.67 7.26
CA SER A 68 6.42 -8.00 7.94
C SER A 68 6.64 -6.61 7.35
N TRP A 69 7.29 -5.75 8.11
CA TRP A 69 7.68 -4.43 7.60
C TRP A 69 8.64 -4.54 6.44
N GLU A 70 9.52 -5.55 6.46
CA GLU A 70 10.44 -5.78 5.36
C GLU A 70 9.68 -6.15 4.09
N GLU A 71 8.67 -6.99 4.20
CA GLU A 71 7.85 -7.35 3.05
C GLU A 71 7.09 -6.16 2.48
N LEU A 72 6.65 -5.26 3.34
CA LEU A 72 5.83 -4.12 2.93
C LEU A 72 6.67 -2.94 2.46
N LEU A 73 7.78 -2.66 3.12
CA LEU A 73 8.59 -1.48 2.85
C LEU A 73 9.91 -1.80 2.15
N GLY A 74 10.29 -3.06 2.07
CA GLY A 74 11.55 -3.46 1.46
C GLY A 74 11.49 -3.45 -0.06
N LYS A 75 12.57 -3.90 -0.67
CA LYS A 75 12.68 -3.92 -2.13
C LYS A 75 11.85 -5.02 -2.78
N GLY A 76 11.23 -5.81 -1.98
CA GLY A 76 10.29 -6.80 -2.46
C GLY A 76 10.78 -7.70 -3.53
#